data_67fdc6769d3021c22e23e9c223d03b61
#
_entry.id   67fdc6769d3021c22e23e9c223d03b61
#
_cell.length_a   1.000
_cell.length_b   1.000
_cell.length_c   1.000
_cell.angle_alpha   90.00
_cell.angle_beta   90.00
_cell.angle_gamma   90.00
#
_symmetry.space_group_name_H-M   'P 1'
#
loop_
_entity.id
_entity.type
_entity.pdbx_description
1 polymer ?
#
loop_
_entity_poly.entity_id
_entity_poly.type
_entity_poly.pdbx_seq_one_letter_code
_entity_poly.pdbx_strand_id
1 'polypeptide(L)'
;LENTTEFLSREDRTIAEAVRKVMENQGIEFHFSIEMQSIQDTDEETVVTYRDTTDKTEHSLFANAVLVATGRQPNTESLDPGVAGIHLNEHGAIIVNEYLQTTASDIWALGDVSGGKQFTYISQDDYRIIRDQLFGKGSRTIVDREPVVYTVFIDPPLSRIGLTEQEAIAKGYEVMTKTIPVEAIPRARVSGNTNGVLKSVVNAKNGKILGCTLFCIDSGEVINNVALVMKAGLDYSSLRDQIYTHPSMSEALNDLFSF
;
A
#
# COMPACT_ATOMS: atom_id res chain seq x y z
N LEU A 1 8.45 -4.84 16.48
CA LEU A 1 8.77 -3.55 17.09
C LEU A 1 8.51 -2.43 16.10
N GLU A 2 7.79 -1.38 16.53
CA GLU A 2 7.35 -0.27 15.66
C GLU A 2 7.53 1.06 16.41
N ASN A 3 8.17 2.04 15.76
CA ASN A 3 8.41 3.34 16.36
C ASN A 3 7.19 4.25 16.38
N THR A 4 6.20 4.00 15.53
CA THR A 4 4.93 4.73 15.53
C THR A 4 3.99 4.26 16.63
N THR A 5 2.98 5.08 16.94
CA THR A 5 1.95 4.76 17.94
C THR A 5 0.86 3.85 17.40
N GLU A 6 0.77 3.73 16.07
CA GLU A 6 -0.32 3.02 15.40
C GLU A 6 0.19 2.01 14.39
N PHE A 7 -0.39 0.82 14.42
CA PHE A 7 -0.16 -0.21 13.41
C PHE A 7 -0.75 0.22 12.06
N LEU A 8 0.03 0.04 10.99
CA LEU A 8 -0.38 0.41 9.64
C LEU A 8 -1.00 1.82 9.59
N SER A 9 -0.26 2.82 10.05
CA SER A 9 -0.74 4.22 10.23
C SER A 9 -1.33 4.86 8.98
N ARG A 10 -1.02 4.35 7.79
CA ARG A 10 -1.55 4.83 6.50
C ARG A 10 -2.85 4.15 6.08
N GLU A 11 -3.29 3.11 6.80
CA GLU A 11 -4.49 2.35 6.48
C GLU A 11 -5.72 2.86 7.25
N ASP A 12 -6.90 2.55 6.73
CA ASP A 12 -8.15 2.75 7.47
C ASP A 12 -8.09 2.03 8.83
N ARG A 13 -8.51 2.69 9.89
CA ARG A 13 -8.39 2.14 11.26
C ARG A 13 -9.14 0.82 11.45
N THR A 14 -10.34 0.69 10.87
CA THR A 14 -11.10 -0.58 10.92
C THR A 14 -10.34 -1.71 10.24
N ILE A 15 -9.69 -1.42 9.11
CA ILE A 15 -8.86 -2.38 8.38
C ILE A 15 -7.60 -2.73 9.18
N ALA A 16 -6.87 -1.72 9.67
CA ALA A 16 -5.64 -1.92 10.43
C ALA A 16 -5.87 -2.77 11.70
N GLU A 17 -6.97 -2.53 12.41
CA GLU A 17 -7.37 -3.33 13.58
C GLU A 17 -7.71 -4.77 13.21
N ALA A 18 -8.42 -4.98 12.09
CA ALA A 18 -8.73 -6.33 11.60
C ALA A 18 -7.45 -7.10 11.22
N VAL A 19 -6.52 -6.44 10.54
CA VAL A 19 -5.20 -7.03 10.21
C VAL A 19 -4.45 -7.39 11.48
N ARG A 20 -4.33 -6.46 12.42
CA ARG A 20 -3.65 -6.67 13.69
C ARG A 20 -4.20 -7.87 14.45
N LYS A 21 -5.53 -7.95 14.58
CA LYS A 21 -6.20 -9.06 15.26
C LYS A 21 -5.91 -10.42 14.62
N VAL A 22 -5.89 -10.49 13.30
CA VAL A 22 -5.55 -11.74 12.58
C VAL A 22 -4.10 -12.13 12.86
N MET A 23 -3.17 -11.19 12.81
CA MET A 23 -1.75 -11.44 13.06
C MET A 23 -1.50 -11.83 14.53
N GLU A 24 -2.17 -11.19 15.50
CA GLU A 24 -2.10 -11.56 16.92
C GLU A 24 -2.63 -12.98 17.16
N ASN A 25 -3.71 -13.39 16.49
CA ASN A 25 -4.22 -14.76 16.53
C ASN A 25 -3.24 -15.79 15.93
N GLN A 26 -2.33 -15.35 15.06
CA GLN A 26 -1.22 -16.15 14.52
C GLN A 26 0.02 -16.17 15.44
N GLY A 27 -0.05 -15.52 16.61
CA GLY A 27 1.02 -15.49 17.61
C GLY A 27 2.03 -14.36 17.45
N ILE A 28 1.73 -13.33 16.63
CA ILE A 28 2.60 -12.17 16.47
C ILE A 28 2.31 -11.17 17.59
N GLU A 29 3.36 -10.75 18.29
CA GLU A 29 3.30 -9.71 19.31
C GLU A 29 3.75 -8.37 18.72
N PHE A 30 3.05 -7.30 19.10
CA PHE A 30 3.33 -5.94 18.62
C PHE A 30 3.74 -5.03 19.78
N HIS A 31 4.86 -4.34 19.63
CA HIS A 31 5.31 -3.28 20.52
C HIS A 31 5.42 -1.98 19.74
N PHE A 32 4.63 -0.99 20.12
CA PHE A 32 4.54 0.32 19.48
C PHE A 32 5.25 1.39 20.31
N SER A 33 5.44 2.57 19.72
CA SER A 33 6.07 3.71 20.39
C SER A 33 7.45 3.38 20.95
N ILE A 34 8.21 2.56 20.23
CA ILE A 34 9.54 2.15 20.68
C ILE A 34 10.66 2.99 20.06
N GLU A 35 11.73 3.13 20.80
CA GLU A 35 13.01 3.65 20.35
C GLU A 35 14.05 2.54 20.43
N MET A 36 14.56 2.09 19.29
CA MET A 36 15.58 1.05 19.23
C MET A 36 16.88 1.56 19.88
N GLN A 37 17.45 0.81 20.80
CA GLN A 37 18.70 1.15 21.48
C GLN A 37 19.88 0.34 20.94
N SER A 38 19.76 -0.98 20.90
CA SER A 38 20.83 -1.85 20.40
C SER A 38 20.32 -3.21 19.93
N ILE A 39 21.13 -3.83 19.08
CA ILE A 39 21.02 -5.23 18.67
C ILE A 39 22.39 -5.84 18.87
N GLN A 40 22.48 -6.90 19.68
CA GLN A 40 23.74 -7.54 20.04
C GLN A 40 23.62 -9.06 19.91
N ASP A 41 24.50 -9.67 19.15
CA ASP A 41 24.59 -11.12 19.07
C ASP A 41 25.38 -11.67 20.25
N THR A 42 24.88 -12.74 20.82
CA THR A 42 25.59 -13.58 21.80
C THR A 42 25.83 -14.96 21.18
N ASP A 43 26.53 -15.85 21.90
CA ASP A 43 26.82 -17.20 21.40
C ASP A 43 25.56 -18.06 21.18
N GLU A 44 24.44 -17.72 21.83
CA GLU A 44 23.22 -18.53 21.82
C GLU A 44 22.06 -17.83 21.10
N GLU A 45 21.96 -16.48 21.18
CA GLU A 45 20.81 -15.73 20.69
C GLU A 45 21.16 -14.25 20.44
N THR A 46 20.28 -13.52 19.75
CA THR A 46 20.38 -12.08 19.53
C THR A 46 19.53 -11.34 20.57
N VAL A 47 20.15 -10.42 21.31
CA VAL A 47 19.48 -9.53 22.27
C VAL A 47 19.12 -8.21 21.60
N VAL A 48 17.84 -7.88 21.62
CA VAL A 48 17.31 -6.61 21.07
C VAL A 48 16.85 -5.75 22.24
N THR A 49 17.50 -4.61 22.45
CA THR A 49 17.14 -3.65 23.51
C THR A 49 16.44 -2.44 22.89
N TYR A 50 15.29 -2.08 23.46
CA TYR A 50 14.52 -0.93 23.07
C TYR A 50 13.95 -0.19 24.28
N ARG A 51 13.62 1.08 24.10
CA ARG A 51 12.93 1.90 25.08
C ARG A 51 11.50 2.17 24.64
N ASP A 52 10.54 1.96 25.52
CA ASP A 52 9.20 2.49 25.33
C ASP A 52 9.21 4.02 25.49
N THR A 53 8.74 4.74 24.47
CA THR A 53 8.76 6.21 24.48
C THR A 53 7.66 6.81 25.35
N THR A 54 6.67 6.00 25.79
CA THR A 54 5.52 6.45 26.58
C THR A 54 5.90 6.55 28.06
N ASP A 55 6.48 5.50 28.63
CA ASP A 55 6.83 5.42 30.04
C ASP A 55 8.35 5.49 30.31
N LYS A 56 9.17 5.52 29.24
CA LYS A 56 10.64 5.57 29.28
C LYS A 56 11.31 4.32 29.84
N THR A 57 10.58 3.23 29.95
CA THR A 57 11.15 1.95 30.40
C THR A 57 11.99 1.31 29.31
N GLU A 58 13.03 0.60 29.73
CA GLU A 58 13.90 -0.18 28.85
C GLU A 58 13.52 -1.65 28.90
N HIS A 59 13.47 -2.28 27.74
CA HIS A 59 13.10 -3.68 27.56
C HIS A 59 14.13 -4.40 26.71
N SER A 60 14.29 -5.70 26.97
CA SER A 60 15.12 -6.58 26.15
C SER A 60 14.29 -7.76 25.67
N LEU A 61 14.41 -8.07 24.38
CA LEU A 61 13.88 -9.27 23.76
C LEU A 61 15.01 -10.17 23.29
N PHE A 62 14.78 -11.46 23.40
CA PHE A 62 15.69 -12.50 22.96
C PHE A 62 15.12 -13.15 21.71
N ALA A 63 15.93 -13.27 20.67
CA ALA A 63 15.49 -13.77 19.38
C ALA A 63 16.53 -14.66 18.72
N ASN A 64 16.09 -15.70 18.02
CA ASN A 64 16.97 -16.55 17.20
C ASN A 64 17.39 -15.85 15.90
N ALA A 65 16.59 -14.86 15.44
CA ALA A 65 16.89 -14.05 14.26
C ALA A 65 16.22 -12.69 14.36
N VAL A 66 16.83 -11.66 13.77
CA VAL A 66 16.29 -10.31 13.71
C VAL A 66 16.19 -9.87 12.24
N LEU A 67 14.99 -9.46 11.83
CA LEU A 67 14.76 -8.82 10.54
C LEU A 67 14.74 -7.30 10.70
N VAL A 68 15.69 -6.61 10.08
CA VAL A 68 15.72 -5.14 10.03
C VAL A 68 14.94 -4.68 8.79
N ALA A 69 13.75 -4.13 9.02
CA ALA A 69 12.83 -3.66 7.97
C ALA A 69 12.49 -2.17 8.14
N THR A 70 13.48 -1.35 8.46
CA THR A 70 13.34 0.06 8.89
C THR A 70 13.25 1.07 7.74
N GLY A 71 13.02 0.61 6.52
CA GLY A 71 12.86 1.46 5.34
C GLY A 71 13.89 1.20 4.24
N ARG A 72 13.91 2.09 3.26
CA ARG A 72 14.79 2.05 2.09
C ARG A 72 15.40 3.41 1.82
N GLN A 73 16.62 3.40 1.31
CA GLN A 73 17.30 4.60 0.82
C GLN A 73 17.61 4.41 -0.67
N PRO A 74 17.51 5.49 -1.47
CA PRO A 74 17.96 5.45 -2.86
C PRO A 74 19.45 5.13 -2.94
N ASN A 75 19.83 4.20 -3.82
CA ASN A 75 21.23 3.81 -3.99
C ASN A 75 21.92 4.73 -5.01
N THR A 76 22.21 5.96 -4.62
CA THR A 76 22.79 7.02 -5.47
C THR A 76 24.22 7.38 -5.13
N GLU A 77 24.73 6.97 -3.96
CA GLU A 77 26.05 7.38 -3.45
C GLU A 77 27.21 7.05 -4.42
N SER A 78 27.16 5.88 -5.08
CA SER A 78 28.23 5.44 -6.00
C SER A 78 28.12 6.03 -7.42
N LEU A 79 27.05 6.76 -7.72
CA LEU A 79 26.79 7.28 -9.07
C LEU A 79 27.42 8.64 -9.34
N ASP A 80 27.81 9.38 -8.29
CA ASP A 80 28.29 10.77 -8.36
C ASP A 80 27.42 11.66 -9.28
N PRO A 81 26.11 11.76 -9.01
CA PRO A 81 25.16 12.37 -9.93
C PRO A 81 25.44 13.86 -10.18
N GLY A 82 26.12 14.54 -9.24
CA GLY A 82 26.50 15.94 -9.37
C GLY A 82 27.43 16.24 -10.55
N VAL A 83 28.31 15.29 -10.93
CA VAL A 83 29.19 15.43 -12.10
C VAL A 83 28.39 15.55 -13.40
N ALA A 84 27.25 14.88 -13.48
CA ALA A 84 26.34 14.96 -14.62
C ALA A 84 25.30 16.10 -14.52
N GLY A 85 25.35 16.92 -13.47
CA GLY A 85 24.35 17.97 -13.22
C GLY A 85 23.00 17.45 -12.75
N ILE A 86 22.96 16.25 -12.20
CA ILE A 86 21.76 15.64 -11.64
C ILE A 86 21.62 16.05 -10.17
N HIS A 87 20.45 16.57 -9.80
CA HIS A 87 20.16 16.96 -8.45
C HIS A 87 19.46 15.84 -7.68
N LEU A 88 19.76 15.73 -6.40
CA LEU A 88 19.10 14.85 -5.44
C LEU A 88 18.21 15.66 -4.51
N ASN A 89 17.15 15.03 -4.00
CA ASN A 89 16.35 15.59 -2.92
C ASN A 89 17.02 15.35 -1.55
N GLU A 90 16.40 15.83 -0.48
CA GLU A 90 16.89 15.69 0.90
C GLU A 90 17.01 14.22 1.39
N HIS A 91 16.33 13.28 0.73
CA HIS A 91 16.38 11.85 1.02
C HIS A 91 17.34 11.08 0.09
N GLY A 92 18.11 11.77 -0.74
CA GLY A 92 19.08 11.16 -1.66
C GLY A 92 18.47 10.60 -2.94
N ALA A 93 17.18 10.82 -3.21
CA ALA A 93 16.55 10.40 -4.46
C ALA A 93 16.79 11.38 -5.60
N ILE A 94 16.90 10.87 -6.82
CA ILE A 94 17.06 11.69 -8.03
C ILE A 94 15.79 12.48 -8.29
N ILE A 95 15.91 13.81 -8.40
CA ILE A 95 14.79 14.70 -8.72
C ILE A 95 14.44 14.53 -10.20
N VAL A 96 13.16 14.23 -10.47
CA VAL A 96 12.62 14.10 -11.82
C VAL A 96 11.35 14.93 -11.99
N ASN A 97 11.06 15.31 -13.23
CA ASN A 97 9.78 15.91 -13.62
C ASN A 97 8.70 14.85 -13.88
N GLU A 98 7.51 15.27 -14.31
CA GLU A 98 6.38 14.36 -14.60
C GLU A 98 6.66 13.35 -15.73
N TYR A 99 7.68 13.61 -16.56
CA TYR A 99 8.15 12.73 -17.63
C TYR A 99 9.34 11.86 -17.23
N LEU A 100 9.69 11.84 -15.93
CA LEU A 100 10.86 11.14 -15.37
C LEU A 100 12.22 11.66 -15.86
N GLN A 101 12.27 12.84 -16.47
CA GLN A 101 13.52 13.49 -16.87
C GLN A 101 14.17 14.14 -15.64
N THR A 102 15.47 13.96 -15.49
CA THR A 102 16.26 14.57 -14.41
C THR A 102 16.51 16.06 -14.66
N THR A 103 17.26 16.69 -13.79
CA THR A 103 17.72 18.09 -13.97
C THR A 103 18.76 18.23 -15.07
N ALA A 104 19.41 17.15 -15.50
CA ALA A 104 20.31 17.12 -16.66
C ALA A 104 19.51 16.75 -17.92
N SER A 105 19.78 17.45 -19.04
CA SER A 105 19.20 17.10 -20.32
C SER A 105 19.59 15.68 -20.75
N ASP A 106 18.70 14.99 -21.43
CA ASP A 106 18.92 13.65 -21.99
C ASP A 106 19.23 12.53 -20.99
N ILE A 107 18.89 12.76 -19.68
CA ILE A 107 19.02 11.76 -18.63
C ILE A 107 17.68 11.62 -17.91
N TRP A 108 17.23 10.39 -17.78
CA TRP A 108 16.01 10.00 -17.06
C TRP A 108 16.34 9.10 -15.88
N ALA A 109 15.52 9.15 -14.83
CA ALA A 109 15.60 8.23 -13.70
C ALA A 109 14.24 7.56 -13.48
N LEU A 110 14.24 6.25 -13.29
CA LEU A 110 13.03 5.43 -13.17
C LEU A 110 13.14 4.45 -12.01
N GLY A 111 12.00 4.07 -11.45
CA GLY A 111 11.91 3.15 -10.31
C GLY A 111 12.29 3.81 -8.99
N ASP A 112 12.72 3.00 -8.04
CA ASP A 112 12.92 3.40 -6.64
C ASP A 112 13.91 4.56 -6.46
N VAL A 113 14.86 4.70 -7.37
CA VAL A 113 15.90 5.75 -7.32
C VAL A 113 15.32 7.17 -7.47
N SER A 114 14.13 7.32 -8.06
CA SER A 114 13.42 8.60 -8.19
C SER A 114 12.63 9.00 -6.93
N GLY A 115 12.62 8.16 -5.89
CA GLY A 115 11.96 8.44 -4.61
C GLY A 115 10.42 8.38 -4.63
N GLY A 116 9.83 7.91 -5.73
CA GLY A 116 8.38 7.72 -5.86
C GLY A 116 7.86 6.46 -5.15
N LYS A 117 6.71 5.96 -5.61
CA LYS A 117 6.13 4.70 -5.10
C LYS A 117 7.03 3.52 -5.47
N GLN A 118 7.57 2.84 -4.46
CA GLN A 118 8.58 1.78 -4.61
C GLN A 118 7.95 0.41 -4.86
N PHE A 119 7.38 0.23 -6.08
CA PHE A 119 6.78 -1.03 -6.52
C PHE A 119 7.32 -1.43 -7.89
N THR A 120 7.50 -2.72 -8.12
CA THR A 120 7.97 -3.27 -9.41
C THR A 120 7.13 -2.80 -10.60
N TYR A 121 5.81 -2.80 -10.45
CA TYR A 121 4.91 -2.35 -11.51
C TYR A 121 4.95 -0.82 -11.76
N ILE A 122 5.40 -0.04 -10.78
CA ILE A 122 5.69 1.39 -10.97
C ILE A 122 6.94 1.56 -11.83
N SER A 123 8.01 0.81 -11.53
CA SER A 123 9.21 0.82 -12.38
C SER A 123 8.91 0.42 -13.83
N GLN A 124 8.01 -0.55 -14.04
CA GLN A 124 7.56 -0.93 -15.37
C GLN A 124 6.70 0.17 -16.04
N ASP A 125 5.90 0.90 -15.28
CA ASP A 125 5.13 2.01 -15.81
C ASP A 125 6.03 3.21 -16.13
N ASP A 126 7.05 3.47 -15.31
CA ASP A 126 8.10 4.46 -15.59
C ASP A 126 8.78 4.18 -16.92
N TYR A 127 9.12 2.91 -17.19
CA TYR A 127 9.63 2.50 -18.51
C TYR A 127 8.65 2.87 -19.65
N ARG A 128 7.34 2.65 -19.45
CA ARG A 128 6.33 3.00 -20.47
C ARG A 128 6.26 4.50 -20.71
N ILE A 129 6.44 5.33 -19.66
CA ILE A 129 6.50 6.78 -19.78
C ILE A 129 7.72 7.20 -20.60
N ILE A 130 8.92 6.72 -20.23
CA ILE A 130 10.16 7.07 -20.93
C ILE A 130 10.11 6.58 -22.39
N ARG A 131 9.61 5.37 -22.62
CA ARG A 131 9.43 4.85 -23.97
C ARG A 131 8.51 5.75 -24.82
N ASP A 132 7.40 6.26 -24.23
CA ASP A 132 6.51 7.17 -24.93
C ASP A 132 7.19 8.51 -25.23
N GLN A 133 8.03 9.02 -24.32
CA GLN A 133 8.81 10.24 -24.52
C GLN A 133 9.82 10.09 -25.69
N LEU A 134 10.51 8.96 -25.76
CA LEU A 134 11.61 8.75 -26.71
C LEU A 134 11.14 8.26 -28.10
N PHE A 135 10.06 7.47 -28.15
CA PHE A 135 9.66 6.74 -29.34
C PHE A 135 8.16 6.84 -29.66
N GLY A 136 7.39 7.51 -28.81
CA GLY A 136 5.93 7.65 -28.94
C GLY A 136 5.48 9.08 -29.24
N LYS A 137 4.35 9.46 -28.62
CA LYS A 137 3.74 10.79 -28.74
C LYS A 137 4.25 11.78 -27.68
N GLY A 138 4.98 11.30 -26.66
CA GLY A 138 5.47 12.11 -25.56
C GLY A 138 4.37 12.66 -24.63
N SER A 139 3.22 12.02 -24.59
CA SER A 139 2.04 12.50 -23.84
C SER A 139 1.84 11.83 -22.49
N ARG A 140 2.45 10.65 -22.27
CA ARG A 140 2.27 9.89 -21.04
C ARG A 140 3.14 10.46 -19.89
N THR A 141 2.52 10.60 -18.72
CA THR A 141 3.18 11.14 -17.50
C THR A 141 2.94 10.27 -16.28
N ILE A 142 3.64 10.57 -15.20
CA ILE A 142 3.38 9.90 -13.90
C ILE A 142 1.99 10.20 -13.34
N VAL A 143 1.35 11.29 -13.76
CA VAL A 143 0.00 11.68 -13.31
C VAL A 143 -1.06 10.74 -13.87
N ASP A 144 -0.85 10.19 -15.07
CA ASP A 144 -1.82 9.31 -15.76
C ASP A 144 -2.03 7.95 -15.07
N ARG A 145 -1.17 7.61 -14.11
CA ARG A 145 -1.24 6.33 -13.38
C ARG A 145 -2.17 6.34 -12.16
N GLU A 146 -2.53 7.50 -11.65
CA GLU A 146 -3.33 7.60 -10.43
C GLU A 146 -4.81 7.26 -10.66
N PRO A 147 -5.48 6.62 -9.70
CA PRO A 147 -4.94 6.08 -8.45
C PRO A 147 -4.19 4.75 -8.66
N VAL A 148 -3.12 4.53 -7.89
CA VAL A 148 -2.32 3.32 -7.96
C VAL A 148 -2.83 2.29 -6.95
N VAL A 149 -3.02 1.04 -7.40
CA VAL A 149 -3.28 -0.12 -6.54
C VAL A 149 -2.00 -0.53 -5.82
N TYR A 150 -2.11 -1.02 -4.60
CA TYR A 150 -1.02 -1.75 -3.95
C TYR A 150 -1.54 -2.91 -3.10
N THR A 151 -0.65 -3.86 -2.84
CA THR A 151 -0.91 -5.03 -2.00
C THR A 151 0.22 -5.20 -0.98
N VAL A 152 -0.15 -5.38 0.28
CA VAL A 152 0.72 -5.84 1.35
C VAL A 152 0.57 -7.35 1.44
N PHE A 153 1.67 -8.09 1.23
CA PHE A 153 1.68 -9.55 1.11
C PHE A 153 1.79 -10.23 2.49
N ILE A 154 0.83 -9.95 3.35
CA ILE A 154 0.55 -10.69 4.59
C ILE A 154 -0.44 -11.82 4.31
N ASP A 155 -0.80 -12.64 5.29
CA ASP A 155 -1.76 -13.73 5.13
C ASP A 155 -2.98 -13.54 6.05
N PRO A 156 -4.18 -13.29 5.46
CA PRO A 156 -4.43 -13.04 4.04
C PRO A 156 -3.86 -11.69 3.55
N PRO A 157 -3.69 -11.49 2.23
CA PRO A 157 -3.14 -10.24 1.70
C PRO A 157 -4.10 -9.06 1.86
N LEU A 158 -3.52 -7.86 2.04
CA LEU A 158 -4.24 -6.59 2.11
C LEU A 158 -4.00 -5.78 0.85
N SER A 159 -5.05 -5.49 0.09
CA SER A 159 -4.97 -4.67 -1.12
C SER A 159 -5.81 -3.41 -1.01
N ARG A 160 -5.29 -2.27 -1.51
CA ARG A 160 -5.98 -0.98 -1.49
C ARG A 160 -5.81 -0.22 -2.80
N ILE A 161 -6.86 0.53 -3.15
CA ILE A 161 -6.83 1.57 -4.17
C ILE A 161 -7.56 2.82 -3.67
N GLY A 162 -7.05 3.99 -4.00
CA GLY A 162 -7.69 5.27 -3.71
C GLY A 162 -7.63 5.67 -2.23
N LEU A 163 -8.64 6.42 -1.79
CA LEU A 163 -8.69 7.07 -0.49
C LEU A 163 -9.30 6.17 0.60
N THR A 164 -8.80 6.29 1.82
CA THR A 164 -9.54 5.83 3.01
C THR A 164 -10.75 6.74 3.25
N GLU A 165 -11.67 6.30 4.11
CA GLU A 165 -12.81 7.12 4.53
C GLU A 165 -12.36 8.46 5.12
N GLN A 166 -11.37 8.43 6.02
CA GLN A 166 -10.85 9.63 6.67
C GLN A 166 -10.17 10.58 5.66
N GLU A 167 -9.38 10.03 4.73
CA GLU A 167 -8.76 10.84 3.67
C GLU A 167 -9.81 11.48 2.76
N ALA A 168 -10.89 10.76 2.43
CA ALA A 168 -11.97 11.28 1.62
C ALA A 168 -12.74 12.41 2.33
N ILE A 169 -13.07 12.23 3.61
CA ILE A 169 -13.71 13.25 4.44
C ILE A 169 -12.81 14.48 4.58
N ALA A 170 -11.52 14.30 4.85
CA ALA A 170 -10.54 15.38 4.97
C ALA A 170 -10.40 16.19 3.67
N LYS A 171 -10.63 15.56 2.51
CA LYS A 171 -10.69 16.25 1.20
C LYS A 171 -12.07 16.88 0.89
N GLY A 172 -13.01 16.84 1.82
CA GLY A 172 -14.33 17.49 1.69
C GLY A 172 -15.35 16.68 0.90
N TYR A 173 -15.12 15.38 0.68
CA TYR A 173 -16.11 14.52 0.05
C TYR A 173 -17.23 14.16 1.06
N GLU A 174 -18.47 14.13 0.58
CA GLU A 174 -19.58 13.46 1.23
C GLU A 174 -19.55 11.99 0.82
N VAL A 175 -19.38 11.08 1.80
CA VAL A 175 -19.07 9.68 1.51
C VAL A 175 -20.21 8.73 1.92
N MET A 176 -20.41 7.69 1.12
CA MET A 176 -21.07 6.44 1.52
C MET A 176 -19.98 5.40 1.72
N THR A 177 -20.04 4.65 2.82
CA THR A 177 -19.10 3.58 3.11
C THR A 177 -19.83 2.30 3.43
N LYS A 178 -19.25 1.18 3.05
CA LYS A 178 -19.73 -0.14 3.44
C LYS A 178 -18.58 -1.05 3.81
N THR A 179 -18.77 -1.78 4.88
CA THR A 179 -17.82 -2.78 5.37
C THR A 179 -18.51 -4.12 5.44
N ILE A 180 -17.91 -5.18 4.89
CA ILE A 180 -18.41 -6.54 4.98
C ILE A 180 -17.31 -7.47 5.52
N PRO A 181 -17.64 -8.41 6.42
CA PRO A 181 -16.71 -9.40 6.90
C PRO A 181 -16.51 -10.49 5.84
N VAL A 182 -15.28 -11.01 5.74
CA VAL A 182 -14.93 -12.05 4.75
C VAL A 182 -15.69 -13.35 4.97
N GLU A 183 -16.05 -13.67 6.21
CA GLU A 183 -16.87 -14.84 6.54
C GLU A 183 -18.26 -14.84 5.88
N ALA A 184 -18.77 -13.67 5.43
CA ALA A 184 -20.01 -13.59 4.69
C ALA A 184 -19.88 -14.07 3.24
N ILE A 185 -18.66 -14.18 2.70
CA ILE A 185 -18.38 -14.48 1.28
C ILE A 185 -18.39 -15.99 1.06
N PRO A 186 -19.20 -16.51 0.12
CA PRO A 186 -19.28 -17.97 -0.14
C PRO A 186 -17.93 -18.61 -0.48
N ARG A 187 -17.13 -17.98 -1.34
CA ARG A 187 -15.81 -18.48 -1.73
C ARG A 187 -14.85 -18.59 -0.55
N ALA A 188 -14.85 -17.63 0.36
CA ALA A 188 -14.02 -17.64 1.55
C ALA A 188 -14.35 -18.83 2.47
N ARG A 189 -15.65 -19.15 2.62
CA ARG A 189 -16.11 -20.31 3.38
C ARG A 189 -15.67 -21.62 2.74
N VAL A 190 -15.81 -21.74 1.42
CA VAL A 190 -15.40 -22.94 0.67
C VAL A 190 -13.89 -23.16 0.76
N SER A 191 -13.09 -22.11 0.74
CA SER A 191 -11.63 -22.20 0.86
C SER A 191 -11.14 -22.41 2.30
N GLY A 192 -12.03 -22.25 3.30
CA GLY A 192 -11.66 -22.31 4.72
C GLY A 192 -10.86 -21.10 5.22
N ASN A 193 -10.72 -20.03 4.41
CA ASN A 193 -10.05 -18.79 4.79
C ASN A 193 -11.05 -17.65 4.88
N THR A 194 -11.62 -17.48 6.08
CA THR A 194 -12.66 -16.49 6.38
C THR A 194 -12.15 -15.25 7.11
N ASN A 195 -10.85 -15.17 7.34
CA ASN A 195 -10.24 -14.03 7.99
C ASN A 195 -10.28 -12.80 7.08
N GLY A 196 -10.62 -11.65 7.67
CA GLY A 196 -10.50 -10.37 7.00
C GLY A 196 -11.81 -9.59 6.89
N VAL A 197 -11.69 -8.46 6.18
CA VAL A 197 -12.76 -7.47 6.01
C VAL A 197 -12.54 -6.70 4.72
N LEU A 198 -13.64 -6.31 4.06
CA LEU A 198 -13.62 -5.48 2.87
C LEU A 198 -14.33 -4.16 3.18
N LYS A 199 -13.78 -3.05 2.66
CA LYS A 199 -14.37 -1.72 2.85
C LYS A 199 -14.35 -0.94 1.55
N SER A 200 -15.50 -0.31 1.21
CA SER A 200 -15.65 0.60 0.08
C SER A 200 -15.92 2.02 0.55
N VAL A 201 -15.45 2.99 -0.23
CA VAL A 201 -15.66 4.43 -0.02
C VAL A 201 -16.12 5.04 -1.35
N VAL A 202 -17.33 5.62 -1.35
CA VAL A 202 -17.99 6.14 -2.55
C VAL A 202 -18.42 7.58 -2.31
N ASN A 203 -18.28 8.44 -3.33
CA ASN A 203 -18.80 9.79 -3.29
C ASN A 203 -20.34 9.77 -3.37
N ALA A 204 -21.01 10.21 -2.30
CA ALA A 204 -22.47 10.20 -2.19
C ALA A 204 -23.17 11.07 -3.26
N LYS A 205 -22.50 12.09 -3.79
CA LYS A 205 -23.09 13.02 -4.77
C LYS A 205 -23.15 12.47 -6.19
N ASN A 206 -22.17 11.65 -6.58
CA ASN A 206 -22.04 11.25 -7.99
C ASN A 206 -21.76 9.75 -8.19
N GLY A 207 -21.73 8.97 -7.11
CA GLY A 207 -21.53 7.54 -7.17
C GLY A 207 -20.11 7.08 -7.55
N LYS A 208 -19.13 8.00 -7.70
CA LYS A 208 -17.76 7.62 -8.05
C LYS A 208 -17.09 6.93 -6.88
N ILE A 209 -16.37 5.85 -7.19
CA ILE A 209 -15.56 5.14 -6.20
C ILE A 209 -14.37 6.02 -5.85
N LEU A 210 -14.23 6.38 -4.56
CA LEU A 210 -13.12 7.14 -4.02
C LEU A 210 -12.01 6.22 -3.52
N GLY A 211 -12.37 5.05 -3.00
CA GLY A 211 -11.42 4.06 -2.54
C GLY A 211 -12.06 2.71 -2.23
N CYS A 212 -11.21 1.71 -2.16
CA CYS A 212 -11.59 0.36 -1.77
C CYS A 212 -10.40 -0.35 -1.12
N THR A 213 -10.66 -1.04 -0.02
CA THR A 213 -9.67 -1.84 0.69
C THR A 213 -10.21 -3.26 0.88
N LEU A 214 -9.41 -4.25 0.51
CA LEU A 214 -9.74 -5.66 0.56
C LEU A 214 -8.69 -6.38 1.40
N PHE A 215 -9.03 -6.78 2.60
CA PHE A 215 -8.21 -7.66 3.43
C PHE A 215 -8.81 -9.05 3.38
N CYS A 216 -8.39 -9.88 2.43
CA CYS A 216 -8.92 -11.22 2.18
C CYS A 216 -8.00 -12.03 1.24
N ILE A 217 -8.25 -13.33 1.12
CA ILE A 217 -7.62 -14.13 0.04
C ILE A 217 -7.93 -13.52 -1.34
N ASP A 218 -7.00 -13.68 -2.27
CA ASP A 218 -7.10 -13.19 -3.64
C ASP A 218 -7.31 -11.67 -3.77
N SER A 219 -7.09 -10.88 -2.69
CA SER A 219 -7.35 -9.44 -2.71
C SER A 219 -6.56 -8.71 -3.80
N GLY A 220 -5.30 -9.15 -4.08
CA GLY A 220 -4.46 -8.61 -5.14
C GLY A 220 -5.03 -8.77 -6.55
N GLU A 221 -5.83 -9.82 -6.76
CA GLU A 221 -6.52 -10.05 -8.03
C GLU A 221 -7.85 -9.29 -8.08
N VAL A 222 -8.62 -9.37 -7.00
CA VAL A 222 -9.96 -8.75 -6.93
C VAL A 222 -9.91 -7.23 -7.04
N ILE A 223 -8.92 -6.59 -6.39
CA ILE A 223 -8.78 -5.12 -6.38
C ILE A 223 -8.61 -4.53 -7.80
N ASN A 224 -8.09 -5.32 -8.74
CA ASN A 224 -7.92 -4.88 -10.13
C ASN A 224 -9.27 -4.61 -10.84
N ASN A 225 -10.36 -5.27 -10.45
CA ASN A 225 -11.69 -4.96 -10.96
C ASN A 225 -12.11 -3.55 -10.55
N VAL A 226 -11.87 -3.19 -9.29
CA VAL A 226 -12.15 -1.84 -8.79
C VAL A 226 -11.30 -0.81 -9.49
N ALA A 227 -10.01 -1.10 -9.69
CA ALA A 227 -9.09 -0.22 -10.38
C ALA A 227 -9.52 0.07 -11.83
N LEU A 228 -10.00 -0.94 -12.55
CA LEU A 228 -10.50 -0.78 -13.93
C LEU A 228 -11.75 0.10 -13.98
N VAL A 229 -12.69 -0.07 -13.06
CA VAL A 229 -13.90 0.75 -12.97
C VAL A 229 -13.56 2.20 -12.63
N MET A 230 -12.66 2.43 -11.66
CA MET A 230 -12.18 3.77 -11.31
C MET A 230 -11.48 4.44 -12.50
N LYS A 231 -10.59 3.74 -13.19
CA LYS A 231 -9.86 4.24 -14.36
C LYS A 231 -10.78 4.55 -15.53
N ALA A 232 -11.82 3.74 -15.74
CA ALA A 232 -12.84 3.99 -16.76
C ALA A 232 -13.77 5.16 -16.41
N GLY A 233 -13.66 5.71 -15.19
CA GLY A 233 -14.51 6.79 -14.71
C GLY A 233 -15.96 6.37 -14.53
N LEU A 234 -16.24 5.09 -14.33
CA LEU A 234 -17.58 4.56 -14.05
C LEU A 234 -17.95 4.78 -12.56
N ASP A 235 -19.23 4.61 -12.24
CA ASP A 235 -19.70 4.66 -10.86
C ASP A 235 -19.75 3.25 -10.22
N TYR A 236 -20.04 3.21 -8.93
CA TYR A 236 -20.04 1.99 -8.13
C TYR A 236 -21.06 0.95 -8.59
N SER A 237 -22.15 1.36 -9.27
CA SER A 237 -23.16 0.44 -9.77
C SER A 237 -22.61 -0.54 -10.80
N SER A 238 -21.52 -0.14 -11.49
CA SER A 238 -20.80 -1.01 -12.42
C SER A 238 -20.21 -2.26 -11.74
N LEU A 239 -19.87 -2.18 -10.46
CA LEU A 239 -19.42 -3.34 -9.66
C LEU A 239 -20.60 -4.03 -8.96
N ARG A 240 -21.57 -3.24 -8.47
CA ARG A 240 -22.77 -3.76 -7.81
C ARG A 240 -23.60 -4.67 -8.73
N ASP A 241 -23.78 -4.26 -9.98
CA ASP A 241 -24.69 -4.93 -10.92
C ASP A 241 -23.97 -5.89 -11.89
N GLN A 242 -22.64 -6.03 -11.75
CA GLN A 242 -21.84 -6.97 -12.57
C GLN A 242 -22.21 -8.42 -12.24
N ILE A 243 -22.27 -9.25 -13.29
CA ILE A 243 -22.40 -10.71 -13.12
C ILE A 243 -21.01 -11.30 -12.92
N TYR A 244 -20.75 -11.83 -11.73
CA TYR A 244 -19.51 -12.53 -11.39
C TYR A 244 -19.70 -14.04 -11.44
N THR A 245 -18.62 -14.79 -11.66
CA THR A 245 -18.62 -16.24 -11.51
C THR A 245 -18.82 -16.63 -10.05
N HIS A 246 -19.58 -17.72 -9.81
CA HIS A 246 -19.83 -18.25 -8.46
C HIS A 246 -19.26 -19.66 -8.29
N PRO A 247 -18.59 -20.01 -7.14
CA PRO A 247 -18.17 -19.09 -6.09
C PRO A 247 -16.83 -18.42 -6.42
N SER A 248 -16.72 -17.10 -6.24
CA SER A 248 -15.48 -16.34 -6.41
C SER A 248 -15.33 -15.28 -5.32
N MET A 249 -14.10 -14.77 -5.10
CA MET A 249 -13.92 -13.61 -4.23
C MET A 249 -14.42 -12.32 -4.87
N SER A 250 -14.43 -12.25 -6.20
CA SER A 250 -14.90 -11.06 -6.93
C SER A 250 -16.39 -10.80 -6.78
N GLU A 251 -17.23 -11.85 -6.58
CA GLU A 251 -18.68 -11.66 -6.36
C GLU A 251 -19.01 -10.84 -5.10
N ALA A 252 -18.08 -10.80 -4.13
CA ALA A 252 -18.23 -9.96 -2.95
C ALA A 252 -18.36 -8.46 -3.28
N LEU A 253 -17.91 -8.04 -4.46
CA LEU A 253 -18.05 -6.65 -4.92
C LEU A 253 -19.52 -6.26 -5.15
N ASN A 254 -20.43 -7.20 -5.50
CA ASN A 254 -21.85 -6.92 -5.57
C ASN A 254 -22.37 -6.44 -4.21
N ASP A 255 -22.06 -7.17 -3.15
CA ASP A 255 -22.51 -6.83 -1.80
C ASP A 255 -21.76 -5.61 -1.25
N LEU A 256 -20.45 -5.52 -1.49
CA LEU A 256 -19.61 -4.43 -1.00
C LEU A 256 -20.04 -3.05 -1.54
N PHE A 257 -20.56 -3.02 -2.76
CA PHE A 257 -21.05 -1.79 -3.41
C PHE A 257 -22.58 -1.66 -3.41
N SER A 258 -23.30 -2.45 -2.62
CA SER A 258 -24.76 -2.39 -2.42
C SER A 258 -25.08 -1.50 -1.22
N PHE A 259 -25.29 -0.22 -1.45
CA PHE A 259 -25.67 0.80 -0.44
C PHE A 259 -27.17 0.90 -0.30
#